data_5e7cd4e9179f13abead512e556b7fa6e
#
_entry.id   5e7cd4e9179f13abead512e556b7fa6e
#
_cell.length_a   1.000
_cell.length_b   1.000
_cell.length_c   1.000
_cell.angle_alpha   90.00
_cell.angle_beta   90.00
_cell.angle_gamma   90.00
#
_symmetry.space_group_name_H-M   'P 1'
#
loop_
_entity.id
_entity.type
_entity.pdbx_description
1 polymer ?
#
loop_
_entity_poly.entity_id
_entity_poly.type
_entity_poly.pdbx_seq_one_letter_code
_entity_poly.pdbx_strand_id
1 'polypeptide(L)'
;THWYMPTREWVKKAIVHDDTYVLNNPWSIQSMEKHTTYAAMMRLGFPVPETWLVPPKSYEPKDDLQVTLQRYAKLFDLGAVGAKVGYPLFMKPYDGGAWVGVSKVDDEAQLRAAYEKSGTRVMHLQKAVAPFDLFVRGLGFGPQFTTFRYDAAAPLHARYVAGPANLSAEDTALMRDMTLTINAFFGWDFNSCEALRKDGVYHPIDFANACPDSQVTSLHYHFPWLVKAYLRWSIFCATTRRPMRKTLDWDAFYEVAARDVPYEEKLKAYGRIADARFERDRFEEFCARHLAHLDEVAWEFFASDAAKTAVRRKVEALFPAHEVDTFTELFWARIQEWRRD
;
A
#
# COMPACT_ATOMS: atom_id res chain seq x y z
N THR A 1 -13.41 1.12 -4.44
CA THR A 1 -12.85 -0.19 -4.08
C THR A 1 -13.86 -1.32 -4.10
N HIS A 2 -15.12 -1.08 -3.78
CA HIS A 2 -16.18 -2.08 -3.90
C HIS A 2 -16.50 -2.46 -5.36
N TRP A 3 -16.25 -1.58 -6.31
CA TRP A 3 -16.62 -1.78 -7.70
C TRP A 3 -15.85 -2.89 -8.43
N TYR A 4 -14.70 -3.33 -7.97
CA TYR A 4 -14.03 -4.49 -8.56
C TYR A 4 -14.22 -5.80 -7.80
N MET A 5 -15.00 -5.82 -6.73
CA MET A 5 -15.37 -7.06 -6.04
C MET A 5 -16.06 -8.07 -6.98
N PRO A 6 -17.05 -7.67 -7.81
CA PRO A 6 -17.66 -8.59 -8.77
C PRO A 6 -16.69 -9.09 -9.85
N THR A 7 -15.78 -8.24 -10.32
CA THR A 7 -14.79 -8.63 -11.34
C THR A 7 -13.74 -9.59 -10.80
N ARG A 8 -13.50 -9.61 -9.49
CA ARG A 8 -12.56 -10.53 -8.86
C ARG A 8 -12.91 -12.00 -9.10
N GLU A 9 -14.16 -12.37 -8.99
CA GLU A 9 -14.60 -13.75 -9.28
C GLU A 9 -14.39 -14.11 -10.76
N TRP A 10 -14.60 -13.17 -11.64
CA TRP A 10 -14.36 -13.31 -13.06
C TRP A 10 -12.88 -13.56 -13.39
N VAL A 11 -11.99 -12.79 -12.73
CA VAL A 11 -10.54 -12.94 -12.87
C VAL A 11 -10.06 -14.27 -12.30
N LYS A 12 -10.58 -14.70 -11.14
CA LYS A 12 -10.29 -16.02 -10.57
C LYS A 12 -10.63 -17.14 -11.55
N LYS A 13 -11.75 -17.03 -12.25
CA LYS A 13 -12.13 -18.00 -13.28
C LYS A 13 -11.06 -18.15 -14.36
N ALA A 14 -10.52 -17.04 -14.89
CA ALA A 14 -9.44 -17.08 -15.87
C ALA A 14 -8.18 -17.78 -15.37
N ILE A 15 -7.83 -17.58 -14.07
CA ILE A 15 -6.69 -18.29 -13.47
C ILE A 15 -6.96 -19.80 -13.37
N VAL A 16 -8.17 -20.19 -12.97
CA VAL A 16 -8.52 -21.61 -12.79
C VAL A 16 -8.54 -22.36 -14.12
N HIS A 17 -9.09 -21.75 -15.17
CA HIS A 17 -9.25 -22.40 -16.46
C HIS A 17 -8.02 -22.33 -17.35
N ASP A 18 -7.31 -21.18 -17.33
CA ASP A 18 -6.32 -20.88 -18.36
C ASP A 18 -4.92 -20.58 -17.77
N ASP A 19 -4.72 -20.75 -16.45
CA ASP A 19 -3.50 -20.36 -15.73
C ASP A 19 -3.05 -18.91 -16.00
N THR A 20 -4.02 -18.04 -16.33
CA THR A 20 -3.76 -16.64 -16.63
C THR A 20 -3.04 -15.94 -15.48
N TYR A 21 -1.89 -15.33 -15.77
CA TYR A 21 -1.18 -14.53 -14.79
C TYR A 21 -1.88 -13.19 -14.55
N VAL A 22 -2.18 -12.89 -13.31
CA VAL A 22 -2.88 -11.67 -12.90
C VAL A 22 -2.06 -10.91 -11.86
N LEU A 23 -1.82 -9.64 -12.13
CA LEU A 23 -1.27 -8.67 -11.18
C LEU A 23 -2.42 -8.09 -10.37
N ASN A 24 -2.47 -8.20 -9.18
CA ASN A 24 -2.15 -8.90 -8.00
C ASN A 24 -2.99 -10.19 -7.85
N ASN A 25 -2.53 -11.13 -7.04
CA ASN A 25 -3.25 -12.38 -6.82
C ASN A 25 -4.65 -12.13 -6.24
N PRO A 26 -5.76 -12.49 -6.96
CA PRO A 26 -7.12 -12.19 -6.51
C PRO A 26 -7.58 -13.00 -5.30
N TRP A 27 -6.90 -14.11 -4.94
CA TRP A 27 -7.18 -14.85 -3.70
C TRP A 27 -6.59 -14.18 -2.47
N SER A 28 -5.52 -13.41 -2.63
CA SER A 28 -4.88 -12.67 -1.54
C SER A 28 -5.28 -11.21 -1.48
N ILE A 29 -6.01 -10.70 -2.47
CA ILE A 29 -6.61 -9.37 -2.39
C ILE A 29 -7.77 -9.44 -1.41
N GLN A 30 -7.45 -9.17 -0.18
CA GLN A 30 -8.41 -8.87 0.87
C GLN A 30 -8.76 -7.40 0.69
N SER A 31 -9.72 -7.08 -0.10
CA SER A 31 -10.35 -5.77 -0.38
C SER A 31 -9.92 -4.60 0.53
N MET A 32 -8.62 -4.34 0.65
CA MET A 32 -8.06 -3.35 1.57
C MET A 32 -8.35 -3.63 3.06
N GLU A 33 -8.56 -4.89 3.43
CA GLU A 33 -8.68 -5.33 4.81
C GLU A 33 -7.34 -5.14 5.54
N LYS A 34 -7.28 -4.06 6.31
CA LYS A 34 -6.04 -3.65 6.98
C LYS A 34 -5.71 -4.53 8.19
N HIS A 35 -6.72 -5.08 8.87
CA HIS A 35 -6.49 -5.75 10.16
C HIS A 35 -5.68 -7.02 10.04
N THR A 36 -6.03 -7.91 9.13
CA THR A 36 -5.28 -9.15 8.90
C THR A 36 -3.84 -8.87 8.49
N THR A 37 -3.62 -7.82 7.67
CA THR A 37 -2.27 -7.43 7.28
C THR A 37 -1.47 -6.90 8.45
N TYR A 38 -2.05 -6.09 9.34
CA TYR A 38 -1.38 -5.64 10.57
C TYR A 38 -1.04 -6.80 11.48
N ALA A 39 -1.99 -7.70 11.75
CA ALA A 39 -1.76 -8.86 12.61
C ALA A 39 -0.64 -9.77 12.06
N ALA A 40 -0.62 -10.01 10.75
CA ALA A 40 0.43 -10.79 10.11
C ALA A 40 1.81 -10.13 10.27
N MET A 41 1.92 -8.83 9.98
CA MET A 41 3.19 -8.13 10.11
C MET A 41 3.66 -8.00 11.56
N MET A 42 2.76 -7.79 12.52
CA MET A 42 3.08 -7.86 13.95
C MET A 42 3.65 -9.24 14.32
N ARG A 43 3.07 -10.33 13.81
CA ARG A 43 3.58 -11.69 14.04
C ARG A 43 4.99 -11.90 13.45
N LEU A 44 5.31 -11.22 12.37
CA LEU A 44 6.66 -11.23 11.79
C LEU A 44 7.64 -10.31 12.53
N GLY A 45 7.18 -9.54 13.53
CA GLY A 45 7.99 -8.63 14.33
C GLY A 45 8.17 -7.25 13.72
N PHE A 46 7.37 -6.88 12.71
CA PHE A 46 7.38 -5.52 12.18
C PHE A 46 6.93 -4.53 13.23
N PRO A 47 7.51 -3.32 13.29
CA PRO A 47 7.14 -2.29 14.25
C PRO A 47 5.84 -1.58 13.86
N VAL A 48 4.79 -2.36 13.59
CA VAL A 48 3.43 -1.86 13.34
C VAL A 48 2.94 -1.22 14.62
N PRO A 49 2.37 0.00 14.59
CA PRO A 49 1.80 0.60 15.79
C PRO A 49 0.69 -0.26 16.37
N GLU A 50 0.56 -0.29 17.69
CA GLU A 50 -0.49 -1.03 18.40
C GLU A 50 -1.84 -0.77 17.75
N THR A 51 -2.50 -1.83 17.31
CA THR A 51 -3.73 -1.74 16.51
C THR A 51 -4.75 -2.76 16.98
N TRP A 52 -5.96 -2.30 17.27
CA TRP A 52 -7.08 -3.12 17.71
C TRP A 52 -8.27 -2.96 16.77
N LEU A 53 -8.93 -4.05 16.46
CA LEU A 53 -10.21 -4.06 15.77
C LEU A 53 -11.34 -3.90 16.80
N VAL A 54 -12.27 -2.99 16.50
CA VAL A 54 -13.47 -2.79 17.33
C VAL A 54 -14.73 -3.09 16.51
N PRO A 55 -15.74 -3.72 17.14
CA PRO A 55 -16.96 -4.10 16.45
C PRO A 55 -17.71 -2.87 15.92
N PRO A 56 -18.69 -3.04 15.02
CA PRO A 56 -19.61 -1.97 14.65
C PRO A 56 -20.35 -1.38 15.86
N LYS A 57 -20.57 -0.07 15.87
CA LYS A 57 -21.40 0.58 16.88
C LYS A 57 -22.85 0.14 16.78
N SER A 58 -23.35 -0.07 15.58
CA SER A 58 -24.71 -0.51 15.30
C SER A 58 -24.71 -1.63 14.24
N TYR A 59 -25.82 -2.32 14.16
CA TYR A 59 -26.03 -3.43 13.24
C TYR A 59 -27.33 -3.24 12.49
N GLU A 60 -27.38 -3.75 11.27
CA GLU A 60 -28.65 -3.84 10.53
C GLU A 60 -29.67 -4.64 11.32
N PRO A 61 -30.91 -4.17 11.46
CA PRO A 61 -31.95 -4.86 12.22
C PRO A 61 -32.22 -6.28 11.67
N LYS A 62 -32.22 -7.27 12.58
CA LYS A 62 -32.62 -8.66 12.31
C LYS A 62 -33.35 -9.20 13.53
N ASP A 63 -34.31 -10.08 13.33
CA ASP A 63 -35.24 -10.55 14.37
C ASP A 63 -34.55 -11.20 15.57
N ASP A 64 -33.49 -11.98 15.34
CA ASP A 64 -32.73 -12.69 16.37
C ASP A 64 -31.50 -11.94 16.90
N LEU A 65 -31.13 -10.83 16.28
CA LEU A 65 -29.90 -10.12 16.58
C LEU A 65 -29.90 -9.50 17.97
N GLN A 66 -31.03 -8.97 18.42
CA GLN A 66 -31.14 -8.28 19.72
C GLN A 66 -30.81 -9.19 20.90
N VAL A 67 -31.22 -10.44 20.85
CA VAL A 67 -30.90 -11.44 21.89
C VAL A 67 -29.39 -11.70 21.94
N THR A 68 -28.78 -11.83 20.78
CA THR A 68 -27.33 -12.02 20.65
C THR A 68 -26.56 -10.80 21.17
N LEU A 69 -26.95 -9.59 20.77
CA LEU A 69 -26.30 -8.35 21.20
C LEU A 69 -26.41 -8.16 22.72
N GLN A 70 -27.57 -8.42 23.33
CA GLN A 70 -27.75 -8.35 24.77
C GLN A 70 -26.83 -9.33 25.52
N ARG A 71 -26.67 -10.55 24.99
CA ARG A 71 -25.78 -11.57 25.57
C ARG A 71 -24.32 -11.14 25.58
N TYR A 72 -23.86 -10.47 24.53
CA TYR A 72 -22.45 -10.11 24.33
C TYR A 72 -22.13 -8.62 24.62
N ALA A 73 -23.12 -7.80 24.95
CA ALA A 73 -22.92 -6.35 25.18
C ALA A 73 -21.85 -6.00 26.23
N LYS A 74 -21.62 -6.90 27.20
CA LYS A 74 -20.63 -6.70 28.27
C LYS A 74 -19.21 -7.18 27.93
N LEU A 75 -19.01 -7.80 26.77
CA LEU A 75 -17.69 -8.35 26.37
C LEU A 75 -16.78 -7.29 25.74
N PHE A 76 -17.29 -6.10 25.49
CA PHE A 76 -16.56 -5.03 24.83
C PHE A 76 -16.62 -3.73 25.63
N ASP A 77 -15.46 -3.24 26.05
CA ASP A 77 -15.28 -1.93 26.68
C ASP A 77 -14.39 -1.05 25.80
N LEU A 78 -15.02 -0.10 25.12
CA LEU A 78 -14.35 0.82 24.21
C LEU A 78 -13.30 1.68 24.92
N GLY A 79 -13.60 2.14 26.15
CA GLY A 79 -12.67 2.95 26.96
C GLY A 79 -11.42 2.16 27.34
N ALA A 80 -11.61 0.91 27.79
CA ALA A 80 -10.49 0.01 28.13
C ALA A 80 -9.61 -0.28 26.91
N VAL A 81 -10.21 -0.51 25.72
CA VAL A 81 -9.46 -0.71 24.47
C VAL A 81 -8.71 0.56 24.09
N GLY A 82 -9.37 1.74 24.15
CA GLY A 82 -8.71 3.02 23.87
C GLY A 82 -7.53 3.30 24.80
N ALA A 83 -7.70 3.04 26.10
CA ALA A 83 -6.61 3.16 27.09
C ALA A 83 -5.45 2.21 26.80
N LYS A 84 -5.73 0.97 26.38
CA LYS A 84 -4.70 -0.02 26.03
C LYS A 84 -3.92 0.37 24.78
N VAL A 85 -4.58 0.87 23.75
CA VAL A 85 -3.93 1.41 22.52
C VAL A 85 -3.10 2.64 22.89
N GLY A 86 -3.62 3.50 23.77
CA GLY A 86 -3.00 4.74 24.23
C GLY A 86 -3.27 5.91 23.28
N TYR A 87 -3.49 7.08 23.88
CA TYR A 87 -3.74 8.33 23.17
C TYR A 87 -2.45 9.10 22.88
N PRO A 88 -2.37 9.92 21.81
CA PRO A 88 -3.35 10.00 20.74
C PRO A 88 -3.39 8.74 19.90
N LEU A 89 -4.55 8.45 19.30
CA LEU A 89 -4.75 7.33 18.39
C LEU A 89 -5.54 7.76 17.13
N PHE A 90 -5.52 6.93 16.12
CA PHE A 90 -6.39 7.08 14.95
C PHE A 90 -7.48 6.00 14.98
N MET A 91 -8.72 6.44 14.82
CA MET A 91 -9.83 5.55 14.50
C MET A 91 -10.09 5.59 12.99
N LYS A 92 -10.04 4.43 12.34
CA LYS A 92 -10.18 4.32 10.89
C LYS A 92 -10.96 3.06 10.50
N PRO A 93 -11.74 3.08 9.40
CA PRO A 93 -12.40 1.87 8.90
C PRO A 93 -11.40 0.76 8.63
N TYR A 94 -11.79 -0.50 8.89
CA TYR A 94 -10.94 -1.65 8.60
C TYR A 94 -10.74 -1.84 7.09
N ASP A 95 -11.67 -1.37 6.30
CA ASP A 95 -11.66 -1.37 4.83
C ASP A 95 -11.67 0.06 4.28
N GLY A 96 -11.33 0.22 3.02
CA GLY A 96 -11.34 1.52 2.36
C GLY A 96 -9.99 2.24 2.34
N GLY A 97 -9.99 3.49 1.89
CA GLY A 97 -8.79 4.31 1.70
C GLY A 97 -9.11 5.79 1.54
N ALA A 98 -8.15 6.56 1.04
CA ALA A 98 -8.26 7.99 0.78
C ALA A 98 -8.70 8.83 2.00
N TRP A 99 -8.33 8.40 3.21
CA TRP A 99 -8.66 9.07 4.48
C TRP A 99 -10.17 9.13 4.82
N VAL A 100 -11.02 8.44 4.06
CA VAL A 100 -12.47 8.44 4.29
C VAL A 100 -12.79 7.74 5.61
N GLY A 101 -13.44 8.46 6.54
CA GLY A 101 -13.84 7.95 7.85
C GLY A 101 -12.71 7.83 8.88
N VAL A 102 -11.55 8.41 8.61
CA VAL A 102 -10.42 8.47 9.56
C VAL A 102 -10.58 9.64 10.51
N SER A 103 -10.43 9.38 11.81
CA SER A 103 -10.49 10.41 12.86
C SER A 103 -9.25 10.29 13.75
N LYS A 104 -8.56 11.41 13.99
CA LYS A 104 -7.59 11.53 15.08
C LYS A 104 -8.34 11.71 16.39
N VAL A 105 -7.92 11.04 17.43
CA VAL A 105 -8.58 10.98 18.73
C VAL A 105 -7.52 11.18 19.80
N ASP A 106 -7.70 12.21 20.62
CA ASP A 106 -6.71 12.61 21.61
C ASP A 106 -7.09 12.15 23.06
N ASP A 107 -8.36 11.73 23.26
CA ASP A 107 -8.87 11.26 24.53
C ASP A 107 -10.08 10.31 24.39
N GLU A 108 -10.57 9.77 25.51
CA GLU A 108 -11.70 8.85 25.53
C GLU A 108 -13.03 9.50 25.08
N ALA A 109 -13.25 10.78 25.41
CA ALA A 109 -14.47 11.47 25.04
C ALA A 109 -14.57 11.61 23.51
N GLN A 110 -13.47 11.99 22.88
CA GLN A 110 -13.37 12.05 21.42
C GLN A 110 -13.50 10.64 20.79
N LEU A 111 -12.92 9.61 21.41
CA LEU A 111 -13.06 8.23 20.96
C LEU A 111 -14.53 7.81 20.93
N ARG A 112 -15.26 8.06 22.02
CA ARG A 112 -16.69 7.73 22.10
C ARG A 112 -17.50 8.49 21.06
N ALA A 113 -17.24 9.79 20.90
CA ALA A 113 -17.90 10.61 19.90
C ALA A 113 -17.64 10.15 18.45
N ALA A 114 -16.42 9.74 18.14
CA ALA A 114 -16.05 9.20 16.83
C ALA A 114 -16.70 7.83 16.59
N TYR A 115 -16.74 6.96 17.61
CA TYR A 115 -17.36 5.65 17.54
C TYR A 115 -18.87 5.71 17.33
N GLU A 116 -19.56 6.65 17.99
CA GLU A 116 -21.00 6.90 17.73
C GLU A 116 -21.28 7.19 16.25
N LYS A 117 -20.38 7.91 15.57
CA LYS A 117 -20.51 8.27 14.15
C LYS A 117 -20.10 7.13 13.19
N SER A 118 -19.48 6.06 13.67
CA SER A 118 -19.00 4.95 12.81
C SER A 118 -20.14 4.09 12.27
N GLY A 119 -21.29 4.07 12.96
CA GLY A 119 -22.48 3.33 12.55
C GLY A 119 -22.23 1.83 12.43
N THR A 120 -22.51 1.26 11.25
CA THR A 120 -22.36 -0.16 10.97
C THR A 120 -20.93 -0.58 10.53
N ARG A 121 -19.98 0.36 10.54
CA ARG A 121 -18.61 0.06 10.13
C ARG A 121 -17.80 -0.60 11.25
N VAL A 122 -17.04 -1.61 10.88
CA VAL A 122 -15.95 -2.14 11.71
C VAL A 122 -14.79 -1.15 11.67
N MET A 123 -14.23 -0.83 12.82
CA MET A 123 -13.20 0.18 12.92
C MET A 123 -11.90 -0.37 13.50
N HIS A 124 -10.76 0.24 13.15
CA HIS A 124 -9.50 0.08 13.86
C HIS A 124 -9.28 1.23 14.83
N LEU A 125 -8.70 0.93 15.98
CA LEU A 125 -8.00 1.88 16.81
C LEU A 125 -6.50 1.60 16.65
N GLN A 126 -5.76 2.56 16.16
CA GLN A 126 -4.32 2.45 15.97
C GLN A 126 -3.58 3.57 16.68
N LYS A 127 -2.57 3.23 17.49
CA LYS A 127 -1.74 4.22 18.17
C LYS A 127 -1.11 5.18 17.15
N ALA A 128 -1.17 6.48 17.45
CA ALA A 128 -0.50 7.47 16.64
C ALA A 128 1.03 7.37 16.82
N VAL A 129 1.75 7.40 15.72
CA VAL A 129 3.20 7.58 15.71
C VAL A 129 3.46 9.08 15.70
N ALA A 130 3.80 9.64 16.85
CA ALA A 130 4.04 11.07 16.98
C ALA A 130 5.01 11.36 18.15
N PRO A 131 5.90 12.37 18.08
CA PRO A 131 6.25 13.06 16.83
C PRO A 131 6.98 12.10 15.87
N PHE A 132 6.97 12.39 14.59
CA PHE A 132 7.78 11.70 13.58
C PHE A 132 8.58 12.75 12.80
N ASP A 133 9.73 12.34 12.27
CA ASP A 133 10.62 13.23 11.51
C ASP A 133 10.51 13.00 10.01
N LEU A 134 9.97 11.86 9.57
CA LEU A 134 9.87 11.53 8.16
C LEU A 134 8.61 10.69 7.89
N PHE A 135 7.92 11.02 6.80
CA PHE A 135 6.86 10.22 6.22
C PHE A 135 7.29 9.79 4.81
N VAL A 136 7.41 8.50 4.61
CA VAL A 136 7.81 7.92 3.33
C VAL A 136 6.78 6.90 2.85
N ARG A 137 6.71 6.75 1.54
CA ARG A 137 5.97 5.70 0.87
C ARG A 137 6.92 4.87 0.02
N GLY A 138 7.03 3.58 0.33
CA GLY A 138 7.67 2.59 -0.52
C GLY A 138 6.67 2.07 -1.55
N LEU A 139 7.08 1.94 -2.80
CA LEU A 139 6.28 1.36 -3.89
C LEU A 139 7.04 0.18 -4.47
N GLY A 140 6.43 -1.02 -4.41
CA GLY A 140 6.99 -2.25 -4.95
C GLY A 140 6.22 -2.72 -6.18
N PHE A 141 6.94 -3.13 -7.23
CA PHE A 141 6.36 -3.72 -8.43
C PHE A 141 7.22 -4.92 -8.89
N GLY A 142 6.75 -6.15 -8.64
CA GLY A 142 7.60 -7.33 -8.71
C GLY A 142 8.80 -7.16 -7.78
N PRO A 143 10.04 -7.43 -8.23
CA PRO A 143 11.25 -7.21 -7.44
C PRO A 143 11.72 -5.75 -7.42
N GLN A 144 11.07 -4.87 -8.19
CA GLN A 144 11.43 -3.46 -8.31
C GLN A 144 10.88 -2.65 -7.15
N PHE A 145 11.64 -1.65 -6.72
CA PHE A 145 11.29 -0.80 -5.59
C PHE A 145 11.69 0.64 -5.86
N THR A 146 10.86 1.55 -5.41
CA THR A 146 11.19 2.96 -5.24
C THR A 146 10.56 3.50 -3.97
N THR A 147 11.06 4.64 -3.50
CA THR A 147 10.49 5.35 -2.34
C THR A 147 10.43 6.83 -2.62
N PHE A 148 9.46 7.49 -2.05
CA PHE A 148 9.29 8.93 -2.11
C PHE A 148 8.75 9.47 -0.79
N ARG A 149 9.03 10.75 -0.54
CA ARG A 149 8.51 11.46 0.62
C ARG A 149 7.05 11.80 0.42
N TYR A 150 6.31 11.81 1.52
CA TYR A 150 4.90 12.17 1.53
C TYR A 150 4.66 13.29 2.54
N ASP A 151 4.00 14.35 2.09
CA ASP A 151 3.59 15.48 2.92
C ASP A 151 2.06 15.46 3.09
N ALA A 152 1.60 14.97 4.24
CA ALA A 152 0.18 14.88 4.55
C ALA A 152 -0.50 16.26 4.71
N ALA A 153 0.27 17.32 4.97
CA ALA A 153 -0.24 18.68 5.12
C ALA A 153 -0.42 19.40 3.77
N ALA A 154 0.27 18.93 2.72
CA ALA A 154 0.16 19.50 1.39
C ALA A 154 -1.22 19.22 0.75
N PRO A 155 -1.65 20.03 -0.23
CA PRO A 155 -2.80 19.73 -1.06
C PRO A 155 -2.66 18.36 -1.73
N LEU A 156 -3.77 17.67 -2.00
CA LEU A 156 -3.79 16.27 -2.46
C LEU A 156 -2.85 16.00 -3.65
N HIS A 157 -2.80 16.90 -4.62
CA HIS A 157 -1.94 16.81 -5.81
C HIS A 157 -0.44 17.08 -5.56
N ALA A 158 -0.06 17.51 -4.37
CA ALA A 158 1.32 17.84 -4.00
C ALA A 158 1.86 16.99 -2.84
N ARG A 159 1.09 16.02 -2.36
CA ARG A 159 1.47 15.18 -1.22
C ARG A 159 2.65 14.26 -1.52
N TYR A 160 2.75 13.78 -2.76
CA TYR A 160 3.96 13.08 -3.20
C TYR A 160 5.01 14.09 -3.60
N VAL A 161 6.02 14.25 -2.75
CA VAL A 161 7.06 15.27 -2.96
C VAL A 161 7.88 14.90 -4.19
N ALA A 162 8.01 15.82 -5.13
CA ALA A 162 8.83 15.64 -6.32
C ALA A 162 10.32 15.53 -5.96
N GLY A 163 11.08 14.83 -6.79
CA GLY A 163 12.49 14.58 -6.56
C GLY A 163 12.78 13.32 -5.74
N PRO A 164 14.05 12.97 -5.55
CA PRO A 164 14.47 11.81 -4.80
C PRO A 164 14.09 11.94 -3.32
N ALA A 165 13.82 10.81 -2.67
CA ALA A 165 13.45 10.79 -1.26
C ALA A 165 14.59 11.22 -0.32
N ASN A 166 15.83 11.21 -0.81
CA ASN A 166 17.05 11.55 -0.04
C ASN A 166 17.19 10.73 1.24
N LEU A 167 16.87 9.45 1.17
CA LEU A 167 17.15 8.48 2.22
C LEU A 167 18.60 8.02 2.15
N SER A 168 19.15 7.62 3.30
CA SER A 168 20.41 6.86 3.31
C SER A 168 20.28 5.55 2.54
N ALA A 169 21.40 4.96 2.13
CA ALA A 169 21.40 3.64 1.50
C ALA A 169 20.81 2.57 2.42
N GLU A 170 21.07 2.68 3.73
CA GLU A 170 20.55 1.79 4.76
C GLU A 170 19.03 1.93 4.90
N ASP A 171 18.52 3.15 5.05
CA ASP A 171 17.08 3.44 5.11
C ASP A 171 16.35 2.96 3.85
N THR A 172 16.96 3.18 2.68
CA THR A 172 16.41 2.71 1.40
C THR A 172 16.32 1.18 1.35
N ALA A 173 17.37 0.48 1.79
CA ALA A 173 17.37 -0.98 1.86
C ALA A 173 16.32 -1.50 2.85
N LEU A 174 16.19 -0.88 4.03
CA LEU A 174 15.20 -1.22 5.03
C LEU A 174 13.77 -1.05 4.49
N MET A 175 13.47 0.10 3.88
CA MET A 175 12.15 0.35 3.28
C MET A 175 11.86 -0.59 2.11
N ARG A 176 12.88 -0.95 1.31
CA ARG A 176 12.76 -1.95 0.26
C ARG A 176 12.39 -3.31 0.83
N ASP A 177 13.17 -3.80 1.78
CA ASP A 177 12.94 -5.12 2.36
C ASP A 177 11.59 -5.19 3.09
N MET A 178 11.19 -4.12 3.76
CA MET A 178 9.85 -4.00 4.38
C MET A 178 8.75 -4.09 3.31
N THR A 179 8.81 -3.28 2.27
CA THR A 179 7.78 -3.23 1.22
C THR A 179 7.70 -4.55 0.44
N LEU A 180 8.85 -5.09 -0.01
CA LEU A 180 8.87 -6.33 -0.80
C LEU A 180 8.54 -7.57 0.04
N THR A 181 8.85 -7.57 1.34
CA THR A 181 8.40 -8.63 2.26
C THR A 181 6.88 -8.67 2.34
N ILE A 182 6.23 -7.53 2.57
CA ILE A 182 4.77 -7.43 2.59
C ILE A 182 4.17 -7.94 1.28
N ASN A 183 4.72 -7.47 0.16
CA ASN A 183 4.26 -7.89 -1.17
C ASN A 183 4.41 -9.41 -1.38
N ALA A 184 5.57 -9.96 -1.06
CA ALA A 184 5.84 -11.38 -1.21
C ALA A 184 4.99 -12.24 -0.27
N PHE A 185 4.78 -11.79 0.98
CA PHE A 185 3.97 -12.50 1.97
C PHE A 185 2.52 -12.67 1.50
N PHE A 186 1.93 -11.60 0.96
CA PHE A 186 0.55 -11.62 0.46
C PHE A 186 0.42 -12.00 -1.02
N GLY A 187 1.52 -12.24 -1.73
CA GLY A 187 1.49 -12.57 -3.16
C GLY A 187 1.04 -11.38 -4.03
N TRP A 188 1.37 -10.17 -3.63
CA TRP A 188 1.09 -8.96 -4.40
C TRP A 188 2.28 -8.57 -5.26
N ASP A 189 2.06 -8.47 -6.55
CA ASP A 189 3.08 -7.94 -7.49
C ASP A 189 3.21 -6.42 -7.39
N PHE A 190 2.12 -5.73 -7.02
CA PHE A 190 2.04 -4.29 -6.95
C PHE A 190 1.37 -3.83 -5.67
N ASN A 191 2.09 -3.12 -4.82
CA ASN A 191 1.60 -2.59 -3.55
C ASN A 191 2.45 -1.42 -3.09
N SER A 192 1.92 -0.63 -2.15
CA SER A 192 2.66 0.42 -1.47
C SER A 192 2.64 0.25 0.05
N CYS A 193 3.73 0.64 0.68
CA CYS A 193 3.88 0.68 2.13
C CYS A 193 4.15 2.12 2.58
N GLU A 194 3.24 2.69 3.37
CA GLU A 194 3.41 3.98 4.00
C GLU A 194 4.01 3.79 5.40
N ALA A 195 5.10 4.48 5.69
CA ALA A 195 5.79 4.39 6.97
C ALA A 195 6.16 5.76 7.53
N LEU A 196 6.03 5.89 8.85
CA LEU A 196 6.47 7.04 9.62
C LEU A 196 7.77 6.68 10.33
N ARG A 197 8.82 7.52 10.22
CA ARG A 197 10.04 7.34 10.99
C ARG A 197 9.96 8.12 12.29
N LYS A 198 10.18 7.40 13.40
CA LYS A 198 10.27 7.97 14.72
C LYS A 198 11.45 7.33 15.47
N ASP A 199 12.32 8.14 16.04
CA ASP A 199 13.50 7.69 16.80
C ASP A 199 14.35 6.68 15.99
N GLY A 200 14.49 6.91 14.67
CA GLY A 200 15.22 6.04 13.74
C GLY A 200 14.47 4.79 13.27
N VAL A 201 13.30 4.48 13.86
CA VAL A 201 12.50 3.29 13.51
C VAL A 201 11.39 3.65 12.50
N TYR A 202 11.27 2.87 11.43
CA TYR A 202 10.20 3.00 10.43
C TYR A 202 8.99 2.17 10.85
N HIS A 203 7.91 2.85 11.19
CA HIS A 203 6.63 2.24 11.58
C HIS A 203 5.70 2.17 10.35
N PRO A 204 5.43 0.99 9.79
CA PRO A 204 4.46 0.86 8.70
C PRO A 204 3.04 1.09 9.23
N ILE A 205 2.33 2.07 8.65
CA ILE A 205 1.02 2.52 9.11
C ILE A 205 -0.13 2.25 8.15
N ASP A 206 0.19 2.12 6.85
CA ASP A 206 -0.75 1.70 5.79
C ASP A 206 0.02 0.97 4.69
N PHE A 207 -0.26 -0.32 4.54
CA PHE A 207 0.47 -1.19 3.61
C PHE A 207 -0.40 -2.31 3.01
N ALA A 208 -1.69 -2.29 3.22
CA ALA A 208 -2.65 -3.18 2.57
C ALA A 208 -3.25 -2.50 1.33
N ASN A 209 -2.40 -2.06 0.43
CA ASN A 209 -2.76 -1.27 -0.74
C ASN A 209 -2.49 -2.04 -2.04
N ALA A 210 -3.14 -3.21 -2.20
CA ALA A 210 -3.03 -4.04 -3.40
C ALA A 210 -3.52 -3.37 -4.70
N CYS A 211 -4.00 -2.14 -4.61
CA CYS A 211 -4.29 -1.24 -5.71
C CYS A 211 -3.89 0.18 -5.27
N PRO A 212 -2.58 0.45 -5.14
CA PRO A 212 -2.11 1.74 -4.66
C PRO A 212 -2.43 2.86 -5.65
N ASP A 213 -2.44 4.09 -5.14
CA ASP A 213 -2.54 5.26 -6.00
C ASP A 213 -1.39 5.26 -7.02
N SER A 214 -1.77 5.19 -8.28
CA SER A 214 -0.88 5.07 -9.43
C SER A 214 -1.20 6.08 -10.53
N GLN A 215 -1.91 7.15 -10.17
CA GLN A 215 -2.33 8.16 -11.14
C GLN A 215 -1.22 9.17 -11.42
N VAL A 216 -1.13 9.61 -12.66
CA VAL A 216 -0.18 10.66 -13.06
C VAL A 216 -0.43 11.98 -12.31
N THR A 217 -1.68 12.24 -11.92
CA THR A 217 -2.08 13.42 -11.14
C THR A 217 -1.65 13.40 -9.68
N SER A 218 -1.26 12.25 -9.18
CA SER A 218 -0.71 12.08 -7.83
C SER A 218 0.79 11.85 -7.87
N LEU A 219 1.24 10.89 -8.69
CA LEU A 219 2.65 10.49 -8.76
C LEU A 219 3.51 11.44 -9.59
N HIS A 220 2.91 12.16 -10.54
CA HIS A 220 3.56 13.15 -11.42
C HIS A 220 5.06 12.87 -11.70
N TYR A 221 6.00 13.45 -10.96
CA TYR A 221 7.45 13.20 -11.05
C TYR A 221 7.82 11.71 -11.00
N HIS A 222 7.16 10.92 -10.15
CA HIS A 222 7.45 9.49 -9.96
C HIS A 222 6.71 8.58 -10.96
N PHE A 223 5.78 9.12 -11.73
CA PHE A 223 4.94 8.33 -12.64
C PHE A 223 5.73 7.61 -13.74
N PRO A 224 6.77 8.20 -14.35
CA PRO A 224 7.60 7.48 -15.34
C PRO A 224 8.28 6.24 -14.77
N TRP A 225 8.72 6.26 -13.50
CA TRP A 225 9.26 5.08 -12.85
C TRP A 225 8.22 3.96 -12.79
N LEU A 226 6.99 4.29 -12.39
CA LEU A 226 5.91 3.30 -12.32
C LEU A 226 5.61 2.67 -13.68
N VAL A 227 5.54 3.48 -14.75
CA VAL A 227 5.30 2.98 -16.11
C VAL A 227 6.42 2.03 -16.54
N LYS A 228 7.68 2.38 -16.31
CA LYS A 228 8.82 1.50 -16.59
C LYS A 228 8.76 0.20 -15.79
N ALA A 229 8.47 0.30 -14.50
CA ALA A 229 8.38 -0.87 -13.62
C ALA A 229 7.24 -1.81 -14.06
N TYR A 230 6.09 -1.25 -14.43
CA TYR A 230 4.96 -2.00 -14.96
C TYR A 230 5.33 -2.75 -16.26
N LEU A 231 5.95 -2.05 -17.21
CA LEU A 231 6.35 -2.65 -18.48
C LEU A 231 7.37 -3.78 -18.29
N ARG A 232 8.43 -3.53 -17.50
CA ARG A 232 9.46 -4.54 -17.21
C ARG A 232 8.85 -5.80 -16.62
N TRP A 233 8.03 -5.66 -15.58
CA TRP A 233 7.44 -6.81 -14.90
C TRP A 233 6.42 -7.55 -15.77
N SER A 234 5.55 -6.82 -16.46
CA SER A 234 4.54 -7.43 -17.35
C SER A 234 5.18 -8.18 -18.50
N ILE A 235 6.20 -7.61 -19.15
CA ILE A 235 6.92 -8.26 -20.25
C ILE A 235 7.66 -9.49 -19.73
N PHE A 236 8.34 -9.40 -18.59
CA PHE A 236 9.00 -10.54 -17.96
C PHE A 236 8.02 -11.68 -17.67
N CYS A 237 6.90 -11.40 -17.00
CA CYS A 237 5.89 -12.40 -16.68
C CYS A 237 5.31 -13.06 -17.94
N ALA A 238 4.97 -12.26 -18.94
CA ALA A 238 4.41 -12.77 -20.21
C ALA A 238 5.43 -13.61 -21.00
N THR A 239 6.65 -13.12 -21.16
CA THR A 239 7.68 -13.77 -21.97
C THR A 239 8.17 -15.08 -21.32
N THR A 240 8.31 -15.08 -19.98
CA THR A 240 8.75 -16.27 -19.24
C THR A 240 7.62 -17.24 -18.93
N ARG A 241 6.38 -16.89 -19.30
CA ARG A 241 5.17 -17.65 -18.95
C ARG A 241 5.12 -17.94 -17.45
N ARG A 242 5.38 -16.90 -16.64
CA ARG A 242 5.41 -17.03 -15.18
C ARG A 242 4.11 -17.66 -14.68
N PRO A 243 4.15 -18.74 -13.91
CA PRO A 243 2.95 -19.39 -13.41
C PRO A 243 2.29 -18.53 -12.31
N MET A 244 0.95 -18.51 -12.29
CA MET A 244 0.22 -17.86 -11.21
C MET A 244 0.39 -18.62 -9.90
N ARG A 245 0.80 -17.93 -8.85
CA ARG A 245 0.86 -18.49 -7.51
C ARG A 245 -0.55 -18.67 -6.95
N LYS A 246 -0.94 -19.90 -6.67
CA LYS A 246 -2.28 -20.26 -6.15
C LYS A 246 -2.30 -20.42 -4.62
N THR A 247 -1.13 -20.47 -3.97
CA THR A 247 -0.95 -20.56 -2.52
C THR A 247 -0.03 -19.48 -2.01
N LEU A 248 -0.21 -19.02 -0.77
CA LEU A 248 0.63 -17.96 -0.20
C LEU A 248 1.93 -18.49 0.40
N ASP A 249 1.92 -19.72 0.92
CA ASP A 249 3.09 -20.39 1.48
C ASP A 249 3.84 -19.49 2.49
N TRP A 250 3.27 -19.34 3.68
CA TRP A 250 3.80 -18.44 4.71
C TRP A 250 4.85 -19.09 5.61
N ASP A 251 5.06 -20.40 5.52
CA ASP A 251 5.90 -21.15 6.47
C ASP A 251 7.32 -20.61 6.53
N ALA A 252 7.93 -20.33 5.37
CA ALA A 252 9.28 -19.75 5.31
C ALA A 252 9.42 -18.42 6.08
N PHE A 253 8.37 -17.59 6.08
CA PHE A 253 8.37 -16.34 6.86
C PHE A 253 8.21 -16.62 8.35
N TYR A 254 7.35 -17.56 8.73
CA TYR A 254 7.16 -17.91 10.15
C TYR A 254 8.38 -18.60 10.75
N GLU A 255 9.12 -19.39 9.97
CA GLU A 255 10.40 -19.95 10.39
C GLU A 255 11.42 -18.86 10.72
N VAL A 256 11.49 -17.80 9.91
CA VAL A 256 12.32 -16.63 10.22
C VAL A 256 11.79 -15.88 11.44
N ALA A 257 10.47 -15.69 11.55
CA ALA A 257 9.85 -15.01 12.69
C ALA A 257 10.16 -15.68 14.03
N ALA A 258 10.26 -17.02 14.04
CA ALA A 258 10.55 -17.82 15.24
C ALA A 258 12.03 -17.73 15.71
N ARG A 259 12.93 -17.18 14.91
CA ARG A 259 14.35 -17.06 15.30
C ARG A 259 14.52 -16.03 16.41
N ASP A 260 15.41 -16.32 17.35
CA ASP A 260 15.79 -15.38 18.41
C ASP A 260 16.95 -14.50 17.92
N VAL A 261 16.62 -13.55 17.06
CA VAL A 261 17.56 -12.57 16.49
C VAL A 261 16.89 -11.20 16.38
N PRO A 262 17.66 -10.09 16.30
CA PRO A 262 17.12 -8.75 16.10
C PRO A 262 16.23 -8.63 14.88
N TYR A 263 15.28 -7.69 14.91
CA TYR A 263 14.34 -7.44 13.83
C TYR A 263 15.03 -7.15 12.48
N GLU A 264 16.11 -6.39 12.50
CA GLU A 264 16.89 -6.03 11.31
C GLU A 264 17.46 -7.27 10.59
N GLU A 265 17.87 -8.28 11.35
CA GLU A 265 18.35 -9.55 10.80
C GLU A 265 17.17 -10.38 10.21
N LYS A 266 16.03 -10.38 10.90
CA LYS A 266 14.80 -10.99 10.38
C LYS A 266 14.38 -10.31 9.08
N LEU A 267 14.37 -8.98 9.05
CA LEU A 267 13.97 -8.21 7.87
C LEU A 267 14.86 -8.51 6.65
N LYS A 268 16.16 -8.59 6.82
CA LYS A 268 17.09 -9.03 5.75
C LYS A 268 16.81 -10.47 5.29
N ALA A 269 16.42 -11.36 6.20
CA ALA A 269 16.04 -12.73 5.84
C ALA A 269 14.72 -12.76 5.07
N TYR A 270 13.74 -11.97 5.48
CA TYR A 270 12.49 -11.79 4.74
C TYR A 270 12.72 -11.19 3.34
N GLY A 271 13.60 -10.20 3.23
CA GLY A 271 13.99 -9.62 1.94
C GLY A 271 14.55 -10.67 0.97
N ARG A 272 15.39 -11.61 1.46
CA ARG A 272 15.87 -12.74 0.63
C ARG A 272 14.74 -13.67 0.19
N ILE A 273 13.76 -13.94 1.05
CA ILE A 273 12.57 -14.73 0.66
C ILE A 273 11.78 -13.98 -0.42
N ALA A 274 11.62 -12.68 -0.28
CA ALA A 274 10.93 -11.85 -1.27
C ALA A 274 11.69 -11.84 -2.62
N ASP A 275 13.01 -11.65 -2.60
CA ASP A 275 13.85 -11.69 -3.80
C ASP A 275 13.74 -13.04 -4.54
N ALA A 276 13.75 -14.15 -3.79
CA ALA A 276 13.54 -15.49 -4.36
C ALA A 276 12.14 -15.66 -4.95
N ARG A 277 11.10 -15.15 -4.25
CA ARG A 277 9.70 -15.23 -4.73
C ARG A 277 9.44 -14.42 -5.99
N PHE A 278 10.11 -13.28 -6.14
CA PHE A 278 10.03 -12.45 -7.35
C PHE A 278 11.07 -12.83 -8.42
N GLU A 279 11.88 -13.87 -8.18
CA GLU A 279 12.93 -14.29 -9.10
C GLU A 279 13.86 -13.12 -9.50
N ARG A 280 14.30 -12.34 -8.51
CA ARG A 280 14.97 -11.06 -8.72
C ARG A 280 16.16 -11.17 -9.69
N ASP A 281 17.08 -12.09 -9.46
CA ASP A 281 18.28 -12.22 -10.28
C ASP A 281 17.92 -12.52 -11.75
N ARG A 282 16.97 -13.45 -11.95
CA ARG A 282 16.46 -13.79 -13.29
C ARG A 282 15.76 -12.62 -13.96
N PHE A 283 15.01 -11.83 -13.20
CA PHE A 283 14.34 -10.62 -13.69
C PHE A 283 15.37 -9.55 -14.08
N GLU A 284 16.38 -9.30 -13.25
CA GLU A 284 17.44 -8.33 -13.53
C GLU A 284 18.26 -8.72 -14.78
N GLU A 285 18.65 -10.00 -14.90
CA GLU A 285 19.30 -10.53 -16.10
C GLU A 285 18.43 -10.36 -17.35
N PHE A 286 17.14 -10.70 -17.25
CA PHE A 286 16.19 -10.54 -18.35
C PHE A 286 16.08 -9.07 -18.77
N CYS A 287 15.94 -8.15 -17.84
CA CYS A 287 15.85 -6.72 -18.14
C CYS A 287 17.13 -6.20 -18.78
N ALA A 288 18.29 -6.56 -18.26
CA ALA A 288 19.57 -6.16 -18.82
C ALA A 288 19.76 -6.67 -20.25
N ARG A 289 19.30 -7.89 -20.54
CA ARG A 289 19.47 -8.52 -21.86
C ARG A 289 18.45 -8.05 -22.90
N HIS A 290 17.20 -7.86 -22.49
CA HIS A 290 16.09 -7.69 -23.44
C HIS A 290 15.43 -6.30 -23.37
N LEU A 291 15.60 -5.56 -22.29
CA LEU A 291 14.92 -4.29 -22.02
C LEU A 291 15.91 -3.16 -21.68
N ALA A 292 17.19 -3.30 -22.05
CA ALA A 292 18.21 -2.27 -21.78
C ALA A 292 17.85 -0.89 -22.38
N HIS A 293 17.15 -0.89 -23.52
CA HIS A 293 16.72 0.32 -24.22
C HIS A 293 15.45 0.96 -23.64
N LEU A 294 14.78 0.31 -22.68
CA LEU A 294 13.48 0.80 -22.18
C LEU A 294 13.58 2.16 -21.47
N ASP A 295 14.72 2.43 -20.83
CA ASP A 295 14.92 3.73 -20.18
C ASP A 295 14.97 4.87 -21.19
N GLU A 296 15.66 4.68 -22.32
CA GLU A 296 15.72 5.62 -23.42
C GLU A 296 14.35 5.83 -24.07
N VAL A 297 13.66 4.73 -24.39
CA VAL A 297 12.29 4.78 -24.96
C VAL A 297 11.32 5.51 -24.02
N ALA A 298 11.37 5.25 -22.73
CA ALA A 298 10.53 5.93 -21.76
C ALA A 298 10.88 7.43 -21.67
N TRP A 299 12.18 7.74 -21.68
CA TRP A 299 12.66 9.13 -21.64
C TRP A 299 12.18 9.94 -22.86
N GLU A 300 12.24 9.35 -24.05
CA GLU A 300 11.73 9.96 -25.30
C GLU A 300 10.20 10.07 -25.28
N PHE A 301 9.50 9.00 -24.86
CA PHE A 301 8.03 9.02 -24.78
C PHE A 301 7.53 10.16 -23.88
N PHE A 302 8.11 10.32 -22.70
CA PHE A 302 7.72 11.38 -21.79
C PHE A 302 8.16 12.79 -22.21
N ALA A 303 8.83 12.95 -23.37
CA ALA A 303 9.04 14.22 -24.04
C ALA A 303 7.95 14.55 -25.06
N SER A 304 7.18 13.56 -25.48
CA SER A 304 6.29 13.65 -26.63
C SER A 304 4.95 14.35 -26.35
N ASP A 305 4.35 14.92 -27.41
CA ASP A 305 2.99 15.46 -27.35
C ASP A 305 1.96 14.39 -27.00
N ALA A 306 2.19 13.13 -27.38
CA ALA A 306 1.34 12.02 -27.02
C ALA A 306 1.26 11.82 -25.49
N ALA A 307 2.39 11.88 -24.80
CA ALA A 307 2.44 11.80 -23.34
C ALA A 307 1.74 13.01 -22.70
N LYS A 308 1.99 14.23 -23.18
CA LYS A 308 1.33 15.44 -22.69
C LYS A 308 -0.20 15.35 -22.89
N THR A 309 -0.64 14.86 -24.04
CA THR A 309 -2.05 14.64 -24.32
C THR A 309 -2.68 13.63 -23.35
N ALA A 310 -1.96 12.54 -23.03
CA ALA A 310 -2.43 11.56 -22.05
C ALA A 310 -2.57 12.15 -20.62
N VAL A 311 -1.62 12.99 -20.19
CA VAL A 311 -1.72 13.76 -18.94
C VAL A 311 -2.97 14.64 -18.95
N ARG A 312 -3.18 15.42 -20.02
CA ARG A 312 -4.34 16.29 -20.18
C ARG A 312 -5.66 15.54 -20.07
N ARG A 313 -5.81 14.43 -20.80
CA ARG A 313 -7.02 13.59 -20.72
C ARG A 313 -7.31 13.10 -19.31
N LYS A 314 -6.26 12.79 -18.54
CA LYS A 314 -6.41 12.37 -17.14
C LYS A 314 -6.86 13.53 -16.26
N VAL A 315 -6.35 14.72 -16.47
CA VAL A 315 -6.76 15.93 -15.77
C VAL A 315 -8.21 16.28 -16.09
N GLU A 316 -8.60 16.27 -17.37
CA GLU A 316 -9.98 16.49 -17.81
C GLU A 316 -11.00 15.57 -17.15
N ALA A 317 -10.59 14.32 -16.84
CA ALA A 317 -11.47 13.36 -16.18
C ALA A 317 -11.64 13.59 -14.66
N LEU A 318 -10.80 14.42 -14.03
CA LEU A 318 -10.75 14.55 -12.57
C LEU A 318 -10.93 15.98 -12.05
N PHE A 319 -10.65 16.98 -12.87
CA PHE A 319 -10.64 18.39 -12.48
C PHE A 319 -11.72 19.20 -13.20
N PRO A 320 -12.22 20.29 -12.59
CA PRO A 320 -13.14 21.21 -13.25
C PRO A 320 -12.53 21.81 -14.54
N ALA A 321 -13.35 22.07 -15.53
CA ALA A 321 -12.90 22.55 -16.84
C ALA A 321 -11.98 23.78 -16.80
N HIS A 322 -12.23 24.71 -15.86
CA HIS A 322 -11.42 25.92 -15.71
C HIS A 322 -10.01 25.69 -15.10
N GLU A 323 -9.76 24.51 -14.52
CA GLU A 323 -8.48 24.13 -13.91
C GLU A 323 -7.64 23.22 -14.80
N VAL A 324 -8.21 22.70 -15.90
CA VAL A 324 -7.57 21.69 -16.76
C VAL A 324 -6.21 22.13 -17.28
N ASP A 325 -6.11 23.34 -17.80
CA ASP A 325 -4.84 23.84 -18.36
C ASP A 325 -3.78 23.98 -17.27
N THR A 326 -4.16 24.55 -16.11
CA THR A 326 -3.25 24.76 -14.98
C THR A 326 -2.67 23.45 -14.47
N PHE A 327 -3.51 22.44 -14.20
CA PHE A 327 -3.05 21.16 -13.68
C PHE A 327 -2.36 20.30 -14.74
N THR A 328 -2.72 20.43 -16.01
CA THR A 328 -1.99 19.77 -17.10
C THR A 328 -0.55 20.25 -17.15
N GLU A 329 -0.33 21.58 -17.16
CA GLU A 329 1.01 22.13 -17.18
C GLU A 329 1.79 21.81 -15.90
N LEU A 330 1.15 21.83 -14.73
CA LEU A 330 1.78 21.45 -13.47
C LEU A 330 2.32 20.01 -13.51
N PHE A 331 1.49 19.04 -13.85
CA PHE A 331 1.92 17.63 -13.86
C PHE A 331 2.89 17.33 -14.98
N TRP A 332 2.72 18.00 -16.13
CA TRP A 332 3.68 17.91 -17.22
C TRP A 332 5.06 18.44 -16.81
N ALA A 333 5.12 19.60 -16.15
CA ALA A 333 6.37 20.16 -15.66
C ALA A 333 7.08 19.20 -14.68
N ARG A 334 6.35 18.52 -13.79
CA ARG A 334 6.90 17.52 -12.88
C ARG A 334 7.50 16.29 -13.60
N ILE A 335 6.86 15.85 -14.68
CA ILE A 335 7.43 14.79 -15.52
C ILE A 335 8.71 15.27 -16.23
N GLN A 336 8.75 16.55 -16.66
CA GLN A 336 9.97 17.12 -17.27
C GLN A 336 11.09 17.35 -16.23
N GLU A 337 10.78 17.57 -14.97
CA GLU A 337 11.78 17.54 -13.87
C GLU A 337 12.43 16.17 -13.77
N TRP A 338 11.64 15.09 -13.72
CA TRP A 338 12.18 13.73 -13.73
C TRP A 338 13.11 13.44 -14.91
N ARG A 339 12.84 14.02 -16.08
CA ARG A 339 13.70 13.86 -17.26
C ARG A 339 15.04 14.59 -17.16
N ARG A 340 15.17 15.54 -16.24
CA ARG A 340 16.44 16.29 -16.01
C ARG A 340 17.31 15.67 -14.94
N ASP A 341 16.68 14.95 -13.99
CA ASP A 341 17.35 14.24 -12.90
C ASP A 341 17.81 12.83 -13.32
#